data_a5804731682b491256b532538b4308b0
#
_entry.id   a5804731682b491256b532538b4308b0
#
_cell.length_a   1.000
_cell.length_b   1.000
_cell.length_c   1.000
_cell.angle_alpha   90.00
_cell.angle_beta   90.00
_cell.angle_gamma   90.00
#
_symmetry.space_group_name_H-M   'P 1'
#
loop_
_entity.id
_entity.type
_entity.pdbx_description
1 polymer ?
#
loop_
_entity_poly.entity_id
_entity_poly.type
_entity_poly.pdbx_seq_one_letter_code
_entity_poly.pdbx_strand_id
1 'polypeptide(L)'
;LIAGLFQLFSIPTAFATPVLATRMSNRIPLVLAAGISTALGFLAMLLPIHQFWYYVLIALLLGLGTAATFSLIMTLLGLKTRTAGDTRNLSGMVQSLGYLLAAFGPTVTGNLKAASGSWHGPIIVTLIVICLFTLFGTLSERNQYVN
;
A
#
# COMPACT_ATOMS: atom_id res chain seq x y z
N LEU A 1 -0.85 21.44 3.42
CA LEU A 1 -0.78 21.42 1.96
C LEU A 1 -0.33 20.06 1.41
N ILE A 2 0.84 19.51 1.83
CA ILE A 2 1.37 18.23 1.33
C ILE A 2 0.41 17.06 1.58
N ALA A 3 -0.19 16.98 2.78
CA ALA A 3 -1.19 15.95 3.08
C ALA A 3 -2.44 16.06 2.18
N GLY A 4 -2.85 17.28 1.81
CA GLY A 4 -3.93 17.51 0.85
C GLY A 4 -3.56 17.03 -0.56
N LEU A 5 -2.33 17.29 -1.02
CA LEU A 5 -1.82 16.80 -2.30
C LEU A 5 -1.76 15.27 -2.33
N PHE A 6 -1.29 14.63 -1.27
CA PHE A 6 -1.33 13.17 -1.12
C PHE A 6 -2.74 12.62 -1.35
N GLN A 7 -3.76 13.22 -0.72
CA GLN A 7 -5.14 12.80 -0.90
C GLN A 7 -5.65 13.05 -2.33
N LEU A 8 -5.31 14.18 -2.94
CA LEU A 8 -5.69 14.48 -4.33
C LEU A 8 -5.13 13.46 -5.32
N PHE A 9 -3.87 13.04 -5.15
CA PHE A 9 -3.26 12.03 -6.00
C PHE A 9 -3.80 10.62 -5.73
N SER A 10 -4.30 10.35 -4.53
CA SER A 10 -4.92 9.08 -4.15
C SER A 10 -6.26 8.84 -4.85
N ILE A 11 -7.07 9.88 -5.04
CA ILE A 11 -8.45 9.78 -5.56
C ILE A 11 -8.52 9.13 -6.95
N PRO A 12 -7.82 9.65 -7.99
CA PRO A 12 -7.88 9.05 -9.32
C PRO A 12 -7.43 7.59 -9.33
N THR A 13 -6.40 7.28 -8.54
CA THR A 13 -5.84 5.93 -8.46
C THR A 13 -6.79 4.95 -7.79
N ALA A 14 -7.49 5.39 -6.74
CA ALA A 14 -8.48 4.56 -6.06
C ALA A 14 -9.61 4.10 -6.99
N PHE A 15 -10.00 4.94 -7.97
CA PHE A 15 -11.01 4.58 -8.97
C PHE A 15 -10.43 3.83 -10.17
N ALA A 16 -9.24 4.20 -10.64
CA ALA A 16 -8.63 3.58 -11.82
C ALA A 16 -8.17 2.13 -11.54
N THR A 17 -7.65 1.85 -10.35
CA THR A 17 -7.09 0.55 -10.01
C THR A 17 -8.11 -0.61 -10.12
N PRO A 18 -9.34 -0.54 -9.58
CA PRO A 18 -10.34 -1.59 -9.74
C PRO A 18 -10.69 -1.84 -11.21
N VAL A 19 -10.84 -0.76 -11.99
CA VAL A 19 -11.15 -0.87 -13.43
C VAL A 19 -10.03 -1.58 -14.19
N LEU A 20 -8.78 -1.24 -13.91
CA LEU A 20 -7.63 -1.91 -14.52
C LEU A 20 -7.52 -3.37 -14.06
N ALA A 21 -7.69 -3.64 -12.76
CA ALA A 21 -7.60 -4.98 -12.20
C ALA A 21 -8.67 -5.93 -12.74
N THR A 22 -9.88 -5.44 -13.05
CA THR A 22 -10.94 -6.27 -13.65
C THR A 22 -10.71 -6.55 -15.13
N ARG A 23 -9.99 -5.67 -15.84
CA ARG A 23 -9.69 -5.84 -17.28
C ARG A 23 -8.44 -6.65 -17.55
N MET A 24 -7.54 -6.78 -16.57
CA MET A 24 -6.27 -7.50 -16.73
C MET A 24 -6.41 -8.97 -16.32
N SER A 25 -5.96 -9.88 -17.16
CA SER A 25 -5.83 -11.31 -16.82
C SER A 25 -4.67 -11.59 -15.87
N ASN A 26 -3.59 -10.80 -15.96
CA ASN A 26 -2.45 -10.87 -15.05
C ASN A 26 -2.32 -9.54 -14.31
N ARG A 27 -2.47 -9.56 -13.00
CA ARG A 27 -2.46 -8.36 -12.13
C ARG A 27 -1.12 -8.13 -11.43
N ILE A 28 -0.14 -9.01 -11.63
CA ILE A 28 1.22 -8.87 -11.08
C ILE A 28 1.82 -7.50 -11.41
N PRO A 29 1.76 -6.97 -12.66
CA PRO A 29 2.29 -5.65 -12.95
C PRO A 29 1.67 -4.53 -12.12
N LEU A 30 0.38 -4.66 -11.80
CA LEU A 30 -0.34 -3.67 -11.01
C LEU A 30 0.09 -3.70 -9.53
N VAL A 31 0.28 -4.90 -8.97
CA VAL A 31 0.84 -5.11 -7.62
C VAL A 31 2.24 -4.53 -7.54
N LEU A 32 3.09 -4.83 -8.53
CA LEU A 32 4.46 -4.33 -8.59
C LEU A 32 4.50 -2.79 -8.72
N ALA A 33 3.69 -2.22 -9.60
CA ALA A 33 3.63 -0.77 -9.78
C ALA A 33 3.22 -0.05 -8.48
N ALA A 34 2.21 -0.57 -7.77
CA ALA A 34 1.77 -0.03 -6.49
C ALA A 34 2.86 -0.15 -5.40
N GLY A 35 3.48 -1.32 -5.27
CA GLY A 35 4.55 -1.56 -4.30
C GLY A 35 5.80 -0.73 -4.58
N ILE A 36 6.25 -0.67 -5.83
CA ILE A 36 7.42 0.12 -6.24
C ILE A 36 7.16 1.62 -6.03
N SER A 37 5.99 2.13 -6.41
CA SER A 37 5.64 3.54 -6.19
C SER A 37 5.69 3.90 -4.71
N THR A 38 5.11 3.06 -3.85
CA THR A 38 5.14 3.27 -2.39
C THR A 38 6.57 3.19 -1.85
N ALA A 39 7.35 2.20 -2.26
CA ALA A 39 8.74 2.04 -1.82
C ALA A 39 9.62 3.22 -2.24
N LEU A 40 9.48 3.70 -3.48
CA LEU A 40 10.19 4.88 -3.97
C LEU A 40 9.82 6.14 -3.18
N GLY A 41 8.55 6.31 -2.81
CA GLY A 41 8.12 7.42 -1.96
C GLY A 41 8.78 7.41 -0.58
N PHE A 42 8.87 6.23 0.06
CA PHE A 42 9.57 6.10 1.35
C PHE A 42 11.09 6.21 1.23
N LEU A 43 11.70 5.68 0.15
CA LEU A 43 13.13 5.86 -0.13
C LEU A 43 13.47 7.34 -0.35
N ALA A 44 12.62 8.06 -1.07
CA ALA A 44 12.79 9.49 -1.26
C ALA A 44 12.79 10.26 0.08
N MET A 45 12.03 9.83 1.09
CA MET A 45 12.04 10.46 2.41
C MET A 45 13.38 10.35 3.15
N LEU A 46 14.27 9.43 2.76
CA LEU A 46 15.60 9.29 3.35
C LEU A 46 16.58 10.35 2.86
N LEU A 47 16.31 11.00 1.73
CA LEU A 47 17.19 12.01 1.17
C LEU A 47 16.91 13.39 1.82
N PRO A 48 17.93 14.12 2.27
CA PRO A 48 17.76 15.39 2.95
C PRO A 48 17.53 16.55 1.96
N ILE A 49 16.54 16.42 1.10
CA ILE A 49 16.18 17.44 0.10
C ILE A 49 14.98 18.23 0.63
N HIS A 50 15.17 19.53 0.88
CA HIS A 50 14.17 20.40 1.48
C HIS A 50 13.48 21.34 0.45
N GLN A 51 13.27 20.87 -0.78
CA GLN A 51 12.57 21.61 -1.82
C GLN A 51 11.09 21.27 -1.85
N PHE A 52 10.23 22.27 -2.07
CA PHE A 52 8.77 22.07 -2.13
C PHE A 52 8.36 21.03 -3.16
N TRP A 53 8.91 21.09 -4.37
CA TRP A 53 8.61 20.15 -5.44
C TRP A 53 9.00 18.70 -5.13
N TYR A 54 10.03 18.53 -4.29
CA TYR A 54 10.44 17.21 -3.81
C TYR A 54 9.39 16.59 -2.91
N TYR A 55 8.81 17.35 -2.00
CA TYR A 55 7.70 16.88 -1.17
C TYR A 55 6.43 16.60 -1.98
N VAL A 56 6.18 17.36 -3.04
CA VAL A 56 5.09 17.08 -3.99
C VAL A 56 5.31 15.74 -4.69
N LEU A 57 6.53 15.46 -5.13
CA LEU A 57 6.89 14.16 -5.73
C LEU A 57 6.67 12.99 -4.75
N ILE A 58 7.11 13.15 -3.49
CA ILE A 58 6.86 12.15 -2.45
C ILE A 58 5.37 11.94 -2.24
N ALA A 59 4.59 13.00 -2.13
CA ALA A 59 3.14 12.93 -1.97
C ALA A 59 2.46 12.23 -3.15
N LEU A 60 2.93 12.48 -4.38
CA LEU A 60 2.47 11.81 -5.60
C LEU A 60 2.77 10.29 -5.51
N LEU A 61 4.01 9.91 -5.27
CA LEU A 61 4.44 8.50 -5.24
C LEU A 61 3.69 7.72 -4.15
N LEU A 62 3.60 8.29 -2.95
CA LEU A 62 2.89 7.66 -1.84
C LEU A 62 1.38 7.63 -2.07
N GLY A 63 0.79 8.70 -2.58
CA GLY A 63 -0.64 8.77 -2.88
C GLY A 63 -1.06 7.75 -3.93
N LEU A 64 -0.33 7.67 -5.04
CA LEU A 64 -0.57 6.68 -6.09
C LEU A 64 -0.38 5.25 -5.57
N GLY A 65 0.75 4.97 -4.91
CA GLY A 65 1.11 3.63 -4.47
C GLY A 65 0.18 3.08 -3.39
N THR A 66 -0.10 3.83 -2.34
CA THR A 66 -0.94 3.38 -1.22
C THR A 66 -2.40 3.22 -1.64
N ALA A 67 -2.95 4.16 -2.43
CA ALA A 67 -4.32 4.06 -2.94
C ALA A 67 -4.48 2.88 -3.90
N ALA A 68 -3.52 2.65 -4.81
CA ALA A 68 -3.51 1.49 -5.69
C ALA A 68 -3.47 0.19 -4.89
N THR A 69 -2.59 0.10 -3.90
CA THR A 69 -2.46 -1.08 -3.02
C THR A 69 -3.78 -1.40 -2.33
N PHE A 70 -4.39 -0.42 -1.65
CA PHE A 70 -5.64 -0.64 -0.92
C PHE A 70 -6.79 -1.04 -1.86
N SER A 71 -6.99 -0.29 -2.95
CA SER A 71 -8.03 -0.58 -3.95
C SER A 71 -7.85 -1.94 -4.59
N LEU A 72 -6.60 -2.33 -4.88
CA LEU A 72 -6.29 -3.62 -5.47
C LEU A 72 -6.64 -4.76 -4.53
N ILE A 73 -6.27 -4.66 -3.24
CA ILE A 73 -6.63 -5.67 -2.24
C ILE A 73 -8.15 -5.87 -2.18
N MET A 74 -8.91 -4.78 -2.06
CA MET A 74 -10.37 -4.86 -2.00
C MET A 74 -10.97 -5.50 -3.26
N THR A 75 -10.43 -5.16 -4.42
CA THR A 75 -10.87 -5.73 -5.71
C THR A 75 -10.53 -7.22 -5.79
N LEU A 76 -9.34 -7.63 -5.38
CA LEU A 76 -8.90 -9.02 -5.41
C LEU A 76 -9.73 -9.90 -4.47
N LEU A 77 -10.10 -9.40 -3.29
CA LEU A 77 -10.98 -10.13 -2.39
C LEU A 77 -12.32 -10.48 -3.08
N GLY A 78 -12.90 -9.53 -3.83
CA GLY A 78 -14.12 -9.77 -4.60
C GLY A 78 -13.92 -10.71 -5.79
N LEU A 79 -12.79 -10.64 -6.49
CA LEU A 79 -12.51 -11.45 -7.68
C LEU A 79 -12.10 -12.90 -7.35
N LYS A 80 -11.59 -13.16 -6.15
CA LYS A 80 -11.11 -14.48 -5.72
C LYS A 80 -12.13 -15.28 -4.90
N THR A 81 -13.30 -14.71 -4.64
CA THR A 81 -14.41 -15.37 -3.93
C THR A 81 -15.55 -15.69 -4.89
N ARG A 82 -16.31 -16.76 -4.61
CA ARG A 82 -17.39 -17.22 -5.47
C ARG A 82 -18.74 -16.63 -5.13
N THR A 83 -18.96 -16.28 -3.87
CA THR A 83 -20.23 -15.73 -3.39
C THR A 83 -20.02 -14.39 -2.67
N ALA A 84 -21.05 -13.54 -2.68
CA ALA A 84 -21.03 -12.29 -1.93
C ALA A 84 -20.85 -12.51 -0.41
N GLY A 85 -21.32 -13.65 0.10
CA GLY A 85 -21.13 -14.05 1.50
C GLY A 85 -19.66 -14.31 1.82
N ASP A 86 -18.97 -15.06 0.95
CA ASP A 86 -17.54 -15.35 1.10
C ASP A 86 -16.71 -14.08 1.02
N THR A 87 -17.03 -13.20 0.06
CA THR A 87 -16.37 -11.89 -0.07
C THR A 87 -16.49 -11.08 1.21
N ARG A 88 -17.70 -11.01 1.77
CA ARG A 88 -17.95 -10.27 3.02
C ARG A 88 -17.17 -10.84 4.19
N ASN A 89 -17.20 -12.15 4.36
CA ASN A 89 -16.51 -12.81 5.47
C ASN A 89 -14.98 -12.66 5.34
N LEU A 90 -14.43 -12.91 4.17
CA LEU A 90 -12.99 -12.77 3.90
C LEU A 90 -12.54 -11.31 4.06
N SER A 91 -13.30 -10.35 3.54
CA SER A 91 -12.98 -8.93 3.71
C SER A 91 -13.03 -8.51 5.18
N GLY A 92 -14.02 -8.99 5.93
CA GLY A 92 -14.11 -8.73 7.37
C GLY A 92 -12.90 -9.27 8.14
N MET A 93 -12.48 -10.50 7.87
CA MET A 93 -11.29 -11.12 8.49
C MET A 93 -10.01 -10.35 8.13
N VAL A 94 -9.78 -10.09 6.85
CA VAL A 94 -8.58 -9.38 6.38
C VAL A 94 -8.50 -7.97 6.95
N GLN A 95 -9.62 -7.24 6.97
CA GLN A 95 -9.65 -5.89 7.52
C GLN A 95 -9.47 -5.87 9.03
N SER A 96 -10.11 -6.78 9.75
CA SER A 96 -9.98 -6.87 11.22
C SER A 96 -8.53 -7.14 11.64
N LEU A 97 -7.88 -8.13 11.01
CA LEU A 97 -6.46 -8.43 11.26
C LEU A 97 -5.56 -7.27 10.80
N GLY A 98 -5.85 -6.69 9.64
CA GLY A 98 -5.08 -5.57 9.10
C GLY A 98 -5.14 -4.33 10.00
N TYR A 99 -6.31 -3.95 10.49
CA TYR A 99 -6.44 -2.81 11.40
C TYR A 99 -5.85 -3.10 12.79
N LEU A 100 -5.97 -4.35 13.28
CA LEU A 100 -5.30 -4.75 14.51
C LEU A 100 -3.77 -4.57 14.40
N LEU A 101 -3.17 -5.05 13.32
CA LEU A 101 -1.74 -4.85 13.07
C LEU A 101 -1.38 -3.38 12.88
N ALA A 102 -2.20 -2.63 12.13
CA ALA A 102 -1.99 -1.21 11.90
C ALA A 102 -2.03 -0.37 13.19
N ALA A 103 -2.81 -0.79 14.19
CA ALA A 103 -2.88 -0.10 15.48
C ALA A 103 -1.53 -0.07 16.22
N PHE A 104 -0.66 -1.06 15.98
CA PHE A 104 0.71 -1.07 16.54
C PHE A 104 1.68 -0.17 15.77
N GLY A 105 1.35 0.22 14.55
CA GLY A 105 2.22 1.01 13.67
C GLY A 105 2.76 2.28 14.33
N PRO A 106 1.91 3.19 14.83
CA PRO A 106 2.37 4.43 15.48
C PRO A 106 3.25 4.19 16.70
N THR A 107 2.92 3.18 17.51
CA THR A 107 3.72 2.81 18.70
C THR A 107 5.09 2.29 18.31
N VAL A 108 5.17 1.38 17.33
CA VAL A 108 6.45 0.82 16.86
C VAL A 108 7.31 1.91 16.24
N THR A 109 6.76 2.71 15.34
CA THR A 109 7.50 3.79 14.66
C THR A 109 7.93 4.89 15.64
N GLY A 110 7.07 5.25 16.61
CA GLY A 110 7.38 6.21 17.66
C GLY A 110 8.51 5.75 18.57
N ASN A 111 8.49 4.51 19.03
CA ASN A 111 9.54 3.93 19.87
C ASN A 111 10.86 3.80 19.11
N LEU A 112 10.84 3.38 17.84
CA LEU A 112 12.03 3.32 17.00
C LEU A 112 12.65 4.71 16.80
N LYS A 113 11.83 5.74 16.58
CA LYS A 113 12.30 7.12 16.50
C LYS A 113 12.90 7.59 17.82
N ALA A 114 12.23 7.32 18.95
CA ALA A 114 12.71 7.72 20.27
C ALA A 114 14.04 7.05 20.62
N ALA A 115 14.22 5.77 20.30
CA ALA A 115 15.43 5.02 20.57
C ALA A 115 16.62 5.42 19.67
N SER A 116 16.35 5.72 18.38
CA SER A 116 17.39 6.03 17.39
C SER A 116 17.68 7.53 17.22
N GLY A 117 16.82 8.40 17.75
CA GLY A 117 16.88 9.86 17.52
C GLY A 117 16.59 10.29 16.07
N SER A 118 16.31 9.35 15.17
CA SER A 118 16.22 9.55 13.72
C SER A 118 14.97 8.89 13.13
N TRP A 119 14.49 9.40 11.98
CA TRP A 119 13.42 8.77 11.20
C TRP A 119 13.91 7.64 10.28
N HIS A 120 15.23 7.41 10.16
CA HIS A 120 15.77 6.36 9.29
C HIS A 120 15.29 4.96 9.69
N GLY A 121 15.32 4.65 11.01
CA GLY A 121 14.87 3.35 11.52
C GLY A 121 13.39 3.03 11.16
N PRO A 122 12.43 3.91 11.53
CA PRO A 122 11.04 3.75 11.13
C PRO A 122 10.82 3.58 9.62
N ILE A 123 11.52 4.36 8.79
CA ILE A 123 11.39 4.29 7.33
C ILE A 123 11.92 2.95 6.81
N ILE A 124 13.06 2.46 7.30
CA ILE A 124 13.63 1.17 6.89
C ILE A 124 12.68 0.02 7.24
N VAL A 125 12.12 0.01 8.46
CA VAL A 125 11.14 -1.01 8.86
C VAL A 125 9.91 -0.97 7.95
N THR A 126 9.41 0.21 7.64
CA THR A 126 8.27 0.37 6.71
C THR A 126 8.61 -0.15 5.31
N LEU A 127 9.81 0.11 4.79
CA LEU A 127 10.29 -0.41 3.50
C LEU A 127 10.33 -1.94 3.48
N ILE A 128 10.81 -2.57 4.57
CA ILE A 128 10.82 -4.04 4.69
C ILE A 128 9.38 -4.58 4.60
N VAL A 129 8.45 -3.97 5.33
CA VAL A 129 7.04 -4.37 5.30
C VAL A 129 6.44 -4.20 3.89
N ILE A 130 6.75 -3.12 3.18
CA ILE A 130 6.29 -2.89 1.80
C ILE A 130 6.86 -3.96 0.86
N CYS A 131 8.14 -4.30 0.98
CA CYS A 131 8.77 -5.35 0.18
C CYS A 131 8.12 -6.71 0.43
N LEU A 132 7.90 -7.08 1.69
CA LEU A 132 7.20 -8.32 2.05
C LEU A 132 5.77 -8.34 1.49
N PHE A 133 5.04 -7.25 1.66
CA PHE A 133 3.69 -7.11 1.14
C PHE A 133 3.64 -7.26 -0.38
N THR A 134 4.54 -6.61 -1.10
CA THR A 134 4.64 -6.69 -2.56
C THR A 134 4.98 -8.11 -3.01
N LEU A 135 5.90 -8.78 -2.31
CA LEU A 135 6.29 -10.16 -2.57
C LEU A 135 5.09 -11.11 -2.38
N PHE A 136 4.42 -11.06 -1.23
CA PHE A 136 3.25 -11.90 -0.97
C PHE A 136 2.08 -11.58 -1.91
N GLY A 137 1.89 -10.31 -2.26
CA GLY A 137 0.89 -9.89 -3.24
C GLY A 137 1.13 -10.50 -4.62
N THR A 138 2.38 -10.52 -5.09
CA THR A 138 2.74 -11.14 -6.37
C THR A 138 2.62 -12.67 -6.35
N LEU A 139 2.99 -13.30 -5.23
CA LEU A 139 2.83 -14.75 -5.05
C LEU A 139 1.36 -15.17 -5.01
N SER A 140 0.52 -14.38 -4.36
CA SER A 140 -0.92 -14.60 -4.28
C SER A 140 -1.62 -14.56 -5.64
N GLU A 141 -1.09 -13.81 -6.62
CA GLU A 141 -1.65 -13.76 -7.97
C GLU A 141 -1.34 -15.01 -8.81
N ARG A 142 -0.40 -15.84 -8.40
CA ARG A 142 -0.10 -17.11 -9.09
C ARG A 142 -1.13 -18.21 -8.82
N ASN A 143 -1.91 -18.14 -7.73
CA ASN A 143 -2.92 -19.13 -7.34
C ASN A 143 -4.33 -18.61 -7.66
N GLN A 144 -5.08 -19.33 -8.50
CA GLN A 144 -6.26 -18.80 -9.17
C GLN A 144 -7.55 -18.73 -8.34
N TYR A 145 -7.74 -19.43 -7.25
CA TYR A 145 -8.94 -19.32 -6.40
C TYR A 145 -8.68 -19.80 -4.98
N VAL A 146 -9.28 -19.11 -4.01
CA VAL A 146 -9.42 -19.62 -2.64
C VAL A 146 -10.66 -20.49 -2.61
N ASN A 147 -10.49 -21.78 -2.36
CA ASN A 147 -11.60 -22.72 -2.08
C ASN A 147 -11.97 -22.67 -0.62
#